data_631b956fceae1f133591ea2c896337aa
#
_entry.id   631b956fceae1f133591ea2c896337aa
#
_cell.length_a   1.000
_cell.length_b   1.000
_cell.length_c   1.000
_cell.angle_alpha   90.00
_cell.angle_beta   90.00
_cell.angle_gamma   90.00
#
_symmetry.space_group_name_H-M   'P 1'
#
loop_
_entity.id
_entity.type
_entity.pdbx_description
1 polymer ?
#
loop_
_entity_poly.entity_id
_entity_poly.type
_entity_poly.pdbx_seq_one_letter_code
_entity_poly.pdbx_strand_id
1 'polypeptide(L)'
;MPHPHRRNHTSTHTPRLRHRLALLTATALAATGLVTLAPHPATAATARQVEALDRGVVSVHTDAGNLVSWRWLGTDPGDVAFNVYRAGTKVNSTPVTGSTNYFHAGAPNQADYTVRAIVGGVEQADSVHAVQFRTGYKDVPITPPAGGTTPDGVAYTYEANDASVGDLDGDGALDFVLKWQPTNAKDNSQSGYTGNTILDGVRLDGTRLWRIDLGRNIRSGAHYTQFQVYDYDGDRKAEVAVKTADGTVDGGGTVIGNSGADHRNASGYVLSGPEYLTMFNGQTGRAMQTVDYVPGRGTVSSWGDSYGNRADRFLAGTAYLDGARPSLIMARGYYTRTVIAAWDWRGGAFTRRWTFDTTSSTNSGKGYDGQGSHSLSVGDVDNDGRDEIVYGAMAVDDNGNGLWTTRTGHGDAQHLGDLDPSHPGLEYFKVSESTSQPAELYINPANGTVNWRLAACCDNGRGVAGDIWAGNDGAEVWSASDTSIRDEAGAAKGREPSSVNFLSWWDGDPVRELLDGTRIDKYGTSSDTRLLTGSGVHSNNGTKATPALSGDILGDWREEVVWATSDNRALRIYSTPYETSTKITTLLHDTMYRTGLAWQNIAYNQPPHPSFFIGDKMPAAPRPAVYTP
;
A
#
# COMPACT_ATOMS: atom_id res chain seq x y z
N MET A 1 -47.20 -53.99 14.81
CA MET A 1 -47.88 -55.28 14.48
C MET A 1 -48.66 -55.09 13.18
N PRO A 2 -48.70 -56.05 12.24
CA PRO A 2 -47.69 -57.12 12.00
C PRO A 2 -47.15 -57.12 10.55
N HIS A 3 -45.97 -57.75 10.42
CA HIS A 3 -45.50 -58.49 9.23
C HIS A 3 -46.53 -59.63 8.82
N PRO A 4 -46.27 -60.50 7.79
CA PRO A 4 -45.25 -60.58 6.71
C PRO A 4 -45.85 -61.14 5.37
N HIS A 5 -45.02 -61.34 4.31
CA HIS A 5 -44.94 -62.61 3.60
C HIS A 5 -43.93 -62.61 2.42
N ARG A 6 -43.05 -63.52 2.52
CA ARG A 6 -42.21 -64.32 1.67
C ARG A 6 -42.91 -65.01 0.50
N ARG A 7 -42.15 -65.29 -0.57
CA ARG A 7 -41.86 -66.57 -1.25
C ARG A 7 -41.20 -66.29 -2.60
N ASN A 8 -40.01 -66.74 -2.90
CA ASN A 8 -39.38 -68.08 -3.15
C ASN A 8 -39.58 -68.64 -4.58
N HIS A 9 -38.40 -69.01 -5.12
CA HIS A 9 -38.08 -70.09 -6.08
C HIS A 9 -38.35 -69.80 -7.57
N THR A 10 -37.47 -70.16 -8.52
CA THR A 10 -36.76 -71.45 -8.72
C THR A 10 -35.66 -71.28 -9.79
N SER A 11 -34.66 -72.10 -9.62
CA SER A 11 -33.51 -72.49 -10.46
C SER A 11 -33.85 -73.20 -11.74
N THR A 12 -32.98 -73.17 -12.77
CA THR A 12 -32.61 -74.34 -13.58
C THR A 12 -31.29 -74.23 -14.32
N HIS A 13 -30.39 -75.09 -14.00
CA HIS A 13 -29.38 -75.88 -14.67
C HIS A 13 -28.77 -75.53 -16.04
N THR A 14 -27.44 -75.64 -15.99
CA THR A 14 -26.35 -75.80 -16.95
C THR A 14 -26.61 -76.79 -18.14
N PRO A 15 -25.74 -76.81 -19.21
CA PRO A 15 -24.51 -77.63 -19.07
C PRO A 15 -23.23 -77.03 -19.72
N ARG A 16 -22.15 -77.66 -19.29
CA ARG A 16 -20.75 -77.49 -19.63
C ARG A 16 -20.41 -77.89 -21.07
N LEU A 17 -19.45 -77.11 -21.69
CA LEU A 17 -18.55 -77.72 -22.67
C LEU A 17 -17.12 -77.22 -22.44
N ARG A 18 -16.23 -78.18 -22.28
CA ARG A 18 -14.77 -78.04 -22.14
C ARG A 18 -14.16 -77.88 -23.53
N HIS A 19 -13.25 -76.93 -23.72
CA HIS A 19 -12.10 -77.10 -24.62
C HIS A 19 -10.85 -76.34 -24.13
N ARG A 20 -9.80 -76.97 -24.32
CA ARG A 20 -8.40 -77.01 -23.92
C ARG A 20 -7.60 -75.68 -24.07
N LEU A 21 -6.69 -75.58 -23.13
CA LEU A 21 -5.46 -74.81 -22.99
C LEU A 21 -4.72 -74.48 -24.30
N ALA A 22 -4.32 -73.22 -24.46
CA ALA A 22 -3.05 -72.82 -25.06
C ALA A 22 -2.51 -71.62 -24.29
N LEU A 23 -1.38 -71.84 -23.60
CA LEU A 23 -0.58 -70.80 -22.96
C LEU A 23 0.13 -70.00 -24.05
N LEU A 24 -0.10 -68.65 -24.09
CA LEU A 24 0.77 -67.68 -24.75
C LEU A 24 1.15 -66.65 -23.72
N THR A 25 2.39 -66.71 -23.24
CA THR A 25 3.05 -65.71 -22.43
C THR A 25 3.33 -64.51 -23.32
N ALA A 26 2.58 -63.43 -23.11
CA ALA A 26 2.90 -62.11 -23.63
C ALA A 26 3.56 -61.29 -22.51
N THR A 27 4.86 -61.07 -22.59
CA THR A 27 5.63 -60.13 -21.80
C THR A 27 5.22 -58.68 -22.20
N ALA A 28 4.44 -58.02 -21.35
CA ALA A 28 4.18 -56.60 -21.50
C ALA A 28 5.39 -55.80 -20.96
N LEU A 29 6.18 -55.23 -21.85
CA LEU A 29 7.12 -54.15 -21.50
C LEU A 29 6.29 -52.91 -21.15
N ALA A 30 6.27 -52.56 -19.86
CA ALA A 30 5.81 -51.25 -19.42
C ALA A 30 6.89 -50.20 -19.78
N ALA A 31 6.70 -49.51 -20.89
CA ALA A 31 7.46 -48.28 -21.17
C ALA A 31 6.90 -47.16 -20.31
N THR A 32 7.55 -46.89 -19.17
CA THR A 32 7.37 -45.64 -18.42
C THR A 32 7.96 -44.51 -19.26
N GLY A 33 7.11 -43.84 -20.03
CA GLY A 33 7.46 -42.58 -20.67
C GLY A 33 7.66 -41.51 -19.59
N LEU A 34 8.90 -41.16 -19.29
CA LEU A 34 9.21 -39.88 -18.63
C LEU A 34 8.75 -38.78 -19.60
N VAL A 35 7.62 -38.17 -19.31
CA VAL A 35 7.27 -36.88 -19.89
C VAL A 35 8.21 -35.87 -19.23
N THR A 36 9.33 -35.56 -19.86
CA THR A 36 10.12 -34.39 -19.54
C THR A 36 9.27 -33.18 -19.95
N LEU A 37 8.61 -32.53 -18.99
CA LEU A 37 8.10 -31.17 -19.16
C LEU A 37 9.34 -30.34 -19.53
N ALA A 38 9.44 -29.93 -20.79
CA ALA A 38 10.39 -28.92 -21.18
C ALA A 38 10.06 -27.65 -20.37
N PRO A 39 11.04 -27.02 -19.72
CA PRO A 39 10.79 -25.75 -19.07
C PRO A 39 10.24 -24.80 -20.15
N HIS A 40 9.07 -24.23 -19.90
CA HIS A 40 8.58 -23.12 -20.71
C HIS A 40 9.67 -22.05 -20.65
N PRO A 41 10.08 -21.46 -21.77
CA PRO A 41 10.97 -20.31 -21.70
C PRO A 41 10.26 -19.26 -20.82
N ALA A 42 10.89 -18.86 -19.73
CA ALA A 42 10.42 -17.72 -18.96
C ALA A 42 10.29 -16.57 -19.94
N THR A 43 9.08 -16.13 -20.22
CA THR A 43 8.85 -14.87 -20.92
C THR A 43 9.54 -13.82 -20.10
N ALA A 44 10.44 -13.04 -20.73
CA ALA A 44 11.08 -11.92 -20.04
C ALA A 44 9.94 -11.05 -19.45
N ALA A 45 10.03 -10.76 -18.16
CA ALA A 45 9.03 -9.92 -17.50
C ALA A 45 8.89 -8.60 -18.26
N THR A 46 7.67 -8.18 -18.50
CA THR A 46 7.40 -6.87 -19.14
C THR A 46 7.97 -5.79 -18.22
N ALA A 47 8.79 -4.89 -18.76
CA ALA A 47 9.31 -3.80 -17.96
C ALA A 47 8.17 -2.84 -17.57
N ARG A 48 8.09 -2.49 -16.29
CA ARG A 48 7.08 -1.60 -15.73
C ARG A 48 7.57 -0.15 -15.73
N GLN A 49 6.68 0.79 -16.05
CA GLN A 49 6.94 2.22 -15.94
C GLN A 49 7.14 2.61 -14.49
N VAL A 50 8.21 3.35 -14.18
CA VAL A 50 8.48 3.91 -12.85
C VAL A 50 8.89 5.37 -12.94
N GLU A 51 8.80 6.09 -11.85
CA GLU A 51 9.20 7.50 -11.75
C GLU A 51 10.71 7.69 -12.02
N ALA A 52 11.07 8.79 -12.66
CA ALA A 52 12.45 9.15 -12.97
C ALA A 52 13.11 9.85 -11.77
N LEU A 53 13.45 9.08 -10.74
CA LEU A 53 13.97 9.60 -9.49
C LEU A 53 15.43 10.07 -9.58
N ASP A 54 15.76 11.09 -8.79
CA ASP A 54 17.13 11.47 -8.45
C ASP A 54 17.77 10.45 -7.48
N ARG A 55 18.99 10.73 -6.99
CA ARG A 55 19.68 9.85 -6.03
C ARG A 55 19.12 9.95 -4.60
N GLY A 56 18.23 10.87 -4.29
CA GLY A 56 17.64 11.04 -2.97
C GLY A 56 18.67 11.16 -1.84
N VAL A 57 19.81 11.78 -2.09
CA VAL A 57 20.94 11.80 -1.14
C VAL A 57 20.53 12.46 0.16
N VAL A 58 20.77 11.81 1.28
CA VAL A 58 20.59 12.39 2.63
C VAL A 58 21.90 12.37 3.42
N SER A 59 21.95 13.24 4.42
CA SER A 59 23.05 13.28 5.41
C SER A 59 22.45 13.40 6.80
N VAL A 60 22.49 12.32 7.58
CA VAL A 60 22.01 12.27 8.96
C VAL A 60 23.17 12.49 9.91
N HIS A 61 23.10 13.58 10.70
CA HIS A 61 24.14 13.93 11.66
C HIS A 61 23.97 13.20 12.99
N THR A 62 25.10 12.69 13.49
CA THR A 62 25.26 12.15 14.84
C THR A 62 26.48 12.78 15.51
N ASP A 63 26.66 12.63 16.83
CA ASP A 63 27.84 13.10 17.54
C ASP A 63 29.16 12.51 17.00
N ALA A 64 29.09 11.33 16.34
CA ALA A 64 30.27 10.64 15.79
C ALA A 64 30.60 11.07 14.35
N GLY A 65 29.68 11.71 13.62
CA GLY A 65 29.85 12.08 12.23
C GLY A 65 28.53 12.10 11.47
N ASN A 66 28.60 11.94 10.15
CA ASN A 66 27.42 11.93 9.30
C ASN A 66 27.26 10.60 8.57
N LEU A 67 26.07 10.00 8.64
CA LEU A 67 25.68 8.95 7.72
C LEU A 67 25.15 9.59 6.43
N VAL A 68 25.78 9.28 5.30
CA VAL A 68 25.33 9.70 3.97
C VAL A 68 24.75 8.47 3.29
N SER A 69 23.50 8.54 2.82
CA SER A 69 22.86 7.45 2.09
C SER A 69 22.19 7.95 0.80
N TRP A 70 21.95 7.04 -0.13
CA TRP A 70 21.44 7.36 -1.48
C TRP A 70 20.76 6.16 -2.14
N ARG A 71 19.95 6.41 -3.14
CA ARG A 71 19.24 5.39 -3.91
C ARG A 71 20.15 4.61 -4.85
N TRP A 72 19.99 3.30 -4.86
CA TRP A 72 20.37 2.47 -5.99
C TRP A 72 19.14 2.33 -6.89
N LEU A 73 19.18 2.94 -8.07
CA LEU A 73 18.04 2.96 -8.98
C LEU A 73 17.85 1.61 -9.69
N GLY A 74 16.62 1.20 -9.93
CA GLY A 74 16.30 0.00 -10.70
C GLY A 74 16.87 0.03 -12.12
N THR A 75 17.08 1.22 -12.67
CA THR A 75 17.68 1.46 -13.99
C THR A 75 19.22 1.45 -14.00
N ASP A 76 19.89 1.45 -12.83
CA ASP A 76 21.34 1.36 -12.76
C ASP A 76 21.84 -0.05 -13.14
N PRO A 77 23.08 -0.19 -13.63
CA PRO A 77 23.73 -1.50 -13.74
C PRO A 77 23.87 -2.21 -12.39
N GLY A 78 23.86 -3.55 -12.39
CA GLY A 78 24.00 -4.35 -11.16
C GLY A 78 25.35 -4.14 -10.44
N ASP A 79 26.39 -3.80 -11.18
CA ASP A 79 27.77 -3.58 -10.72
C ASP A 79 28.10 -2.10 -10.43
N VAL A 80 27.09 -1.22 -10.41
CA VAL A 80 27.30 0.20 -10.10
C VAL A 80 27.99 0.38 -8.73
N ALA A 81 29.02 1.21 -8.71
CA ALA A 81 29.72 1.65 -7.51
C ALA A 81 29.52 3.16 -7.31
N PHE A 82 29.91 3.65 -6.14
CA PHE A 82 29.68 5.06 -5.78
C PHE A 82 30.88 5.69 -5.12
N ASN A 83 31.12 6.97 -5.43
CA ASN A 83 32.02 7.84 -4.67
C ASN A 83 31.22 8.93 -3.97
N VAL A 84 31.58 9.22 -2.73
CA VAL A 84 30.98 10.24 -1.89
C VAL A 84 31.91 11.46 -1.85
N TYR A 85 31.35 12.63 -2.07
CA TYR A 85 32.06 13.91 -2.09
C TYR A 85 31.51 14.83 -1.01
N ARG A 86 32.42 15.54 -0.33
CA ARG A 86 32.07 16.63 0.58
C ARG A 86 32.68 17.92 0.05
N ALA A 87 31.85 18.90 -0.26
CA ALA A 87 32.27 20.18 -0.85
C ALA A 87 33.25 19.99 -2.03
N GLY A 88 32.94 19.04 -2.93
CA GLY A 88 33.77 18.72 -4.11
C GLY A 88 35.02 17.84 -3.84
N THR A 89 35.28 17.48 -2.58
CA THR A 89 36.42 16.60 -2.22
C THR A 89 35.90 15.19 -1.93
N LYS A 90 36.45 14.18 -2.62
CA LYS A 90 36.12 12.77 -2.37
C LYS A 90 36.52 12.35 -0.96
N VAL A 91 35.61 11.71 -0.20
CA VAL A 91 35.83 11.33 1.20
C VAL A 91 35.98 9.83 1.42
N ASN A 92 35.54 8.98 0.51
CA ASN A 92 35.77 7.53 0.56
C ASN A 92 37.07 7.15 -0.17
N SER A 93 37.90 6.28 0.40
CA SER A 93 39.18 5.83 -0.18
C SER A 93 38.96 4.88 -1.37
N THR A 94 37.99 3.98 -1.28
CA THR A 94 37.59 3.02 -2.30
C THR A 94 36.14 3.21 -2.65
N PRO A 95 35.73 2.98 -3.92
CA PRO A 95 34.31 3.06 -4.28
C PRO A 95 33.43 2.15 -3.41
N VAL A 96 32.25 2.64 -3.02
CA VAL A 96 31.27 1.88 -2.27
C VAL A 96 30.52 0.97 -3.26
N THR A 97 30.52 -0.35 -3.02
CA THR A 97 29.89 -1.36 -3.91
C THR A 97 28.86 -2.23 -3.20
N GLY A 98 29.06 -2.51 -1.89
CA GLY A 98 28.26 -3.45 -1.10
C GLY A 98 27.06 -2.82 -0.39
N SER A 99 26.94 -1.50 -0.41
CA SER A 99 25.84 -0.75 0.22
C SER A 99 25.57 0.53 -0.55
N THR A 100 24.57 1.29 -0.11
CA THR A 100 24.27 2.64 -0.60
C THR A 100 24.29 3.65 0.55
N ASN A 101 25.21 3.46 1.47
CA ASN A 101 25.49 4.40 2.55
C ASN A 101 26.99 4.45 2.86
N TYR A 102 27.40 5.54 3.50
CA TYR A 102 28.79 5.78 3.91
C TYR A 102 28.83 6.66 5.17
N PHE A 103 29.46 6.16 6.24
CA PHE A 103 29.63 6.95 7.45
C PHE A 103 30.91 7.77 7.38
N HIS A 104 30.76 9.10 7.40
CA HIS A 104 31.88 10.05 7.42
C HIS A 104 32.19 10.48 8.85
N ALA A 105 33.06 9.76 9.52
CA ALA A 105 33.44 10.00 10.92
C ALA A 105 34.00 11.40 11.15
N GLY A 106 33.61 12.05 12.25
CA GLY A 106 34.10 13.38 12.65
C GLY A 106 33.64 14.53 11.76
N ALA A 107 32.72 14.27 10.79
CA ALA A 107 32.22 15.34 9.92
C ALA A 107 31.27 16.28 10.68
N PRO A 108 31.34 17.62 10.42
CA PRO A 108 30.46 18.57 11.06
C PRO A 108 29.03 18.46 10.52
N ASN A 109 28.04 18.91 11.30
CA ASN A 109 26.64 18.80 10.96
C ASN A 109 26.21 19.67 9.75
N GLN A 110 27.02 20.65 9.34
CA GLN A 110 26.80 21.46 8.13
C GLN A 110 27.51 20.91 6.89
N ALA A 111 28.09 19.70 6.98
CA ALA A 111 28.80 19.11 5.86
C ALA A 111 27.81 18.86 4.70
N ASP A 112 28.18 19.37 3.54
CA ASP A 112 27.41 19.25 2.31
C ASP A 112 27.98 18.13 1.44
N TYR A 113 27.11 17.21 1.00
CA TYR A 113 27.52 16.01 0.28
C TYR A 113 26.85 15.90 -1.08
N THR A 114 27.58 15.29 -2.02
CA THR A 114 27.08 14.75 -3.28
C THR A 114 27.61 13.33 -3.47
N VAL A 115 26.97 12.57 -4.33
CA VAL A 115 27.35 11.20 -4.68
C VAL A 115 27.51 11.10 -6.19
N ARG A 116 28.56 10.40 -6.66
CA ARG A 116 28.76 10.09 -8.06
C ARG A 116 28.70 8.58 -8.27
N ALA A 117 27.85 8.15 -9.17
CA ALA A 117 27.82 6.76 -9.62
C ALA A 117 29.04 6.47 -10.52
N ILE A 118 29.54 5.25 -10.46
CA ILE A 118 30.59 4.73 -11.35
C ILE A 118 29.96 3.62 -12.18
N VAL A 119 29.82 3.86 -13.46
CA VAL A 119 29.20 2.93 -14.43
C VAL A 119 30.25 2.51 -15.45
N GLY A 120 30.50 1.20 -15.58
CA GLY A 120 31.53 0.69 -16.49
C GLY A 120 32.93 1.26 -16.21
N GLY A 121 33.23 1.57 -14.96
CA GLY A 121 34.49 2.18 -14.53
C GLY A 121 34.58 3.69 -14.74
N VAL A 122 33.53 4.35 -15.26
CA VAL A 122 33.48 5.79 -15.52
C VAL A 122 32.63 6.48 -14.48
N GLU A 123 33.20 7.46 -13.78
CA GLU A 123 32.48 8.30 -12.82
C GLU A 123 31.51 9.25 -13.55
N GLN A 124 30.27 9.29 -13.08
CA GLN A 124 29.20 10.11 -13.62
C GLN A 124 29.18 11.51 -12.96
N ALA A 125 28.26 12.37 -13.39
CA ALA A 125 28.05 13.68 -12.78
C ALA A 125 27.66 13.59 -11.30
N ASP A 126 27.82 14.70 -10.56
CA ASP A 126 27.32 14.83 -9.19
C ASP A 126 25.81 14.60 -9.15
N SER A 127 25.35 13.95 -8.08
CA SER A 127 23.95 14.00 -7.68
C SER A 127 23.54 15.42 -7.28
N VAL A 128 22.26 15.62 -7.01
CA VAL A 128 21.79 16.76 -6.19
C VAL A 128 22.46 16.71 -4.81
N HIS A 129 22.52 17.86 -4.15
CA HIS A 129 23.07 17.98 -2.80
C HIS A 129 22.21 17.23 -1.77
N ALA A 130 22.86 16.65 -0.76
CA ALA A 130 22.20 15.90 0.28
C ALA A 130 21.20 16.75 1.07
N VAL A 131 20.00 16.20 1.26
CA VAL A 131 19.05 16.71 2.26
C VAL A 131 19.65 16.50 3.64
N GLN A 132 19.76 17.56 4.43
CA GLN A 132 20.50 17.54 5.71
C GLN A 132 19.56 17.36 6.91
N PHE A 133 19.78 16.30 7.68
CA PHE A 133 19.13 15.96 8.93
C PHE A 133 20.05 16.32 10.10
N ARG A 134 20.18 17.63 10.38
CA ARG A 134 21.18 18.18 11.31
C ARG A 134 20.97 17.81 12.77
N THR A 135 19.74 17.45 13.14
CA THR A 135 19.33 17.12 14.50
C THR A 135 18.61 15.76 14.55
N GLY A 136 18.91 14.88 13.58
CA GLY A 136 18.27 13.59 13.43
C GLY A 136 16.91 13.64 12.71
N TYR A 137 16.44 14.83 12.34
CA TYR A 137 15.22 15.03 11.56
C TYR A 137 15.32 16.25 10.64
N LYS A 138 14.42 16.34 9.69
CA LYS A 138 14.22 17.46 8.77
C LYS A 138 12.78 17.95 8.88
N ASP A 139 12.59 19.23 9.15
CA ASP A 139 11.28 19.87 9.09
C ASP A 139 11.02 20.42 7.68
N VAL A 140 9.87 20.08 7.12
CA VAL A 140 9.29 20.65 5.90
C VAL A 140 8.19 21.62 6.35
N PRO A 141 8.40 22.93 6.25
CA PRO A 141 7.41 23.92 6.70
C PRO A 141 6.08 23.79 5.96
N ILE A 142 4.97 23.80 6.69
CA ILE A 142 3.62 23.83 6.15
C ILE A 142 2.78 24.93 6.79
N THR A 143 1.73 25.37 6.10
CA THR A 143 0.86 26.43 6.60
C THR A 143 -0.58 25.94 6.67
N PRO A 144 -1.15 25.77 7.88
CA PRO A 144 -2.54 25.36 8.04
C PRO A 144 -3.51 26.27 7.29
N PRO A 145 -4.58 25.72 6.69
CA PRO A 145 -5.66 26.52 6.16
C PRO A 145 -6.32 27.38 7.27
N ALA A 146 -6.96 28.47 6.89
CA ALA A 146 -7.78 29.23 7.82
C ALA A 146 -8.95 28.38 8.31
N GLY A 147 -9.16 28.35 9.62
CA GLY A 147 -10.35 27.75 10.23
C GLY A 147 -11.64 28.47 9.85
N GLY A 148 -12.76 27.96 10.31
CA GLY A 148 -14.07 28.52 10.01
C GLY A 148 -15.12 28.14 11.03
N THR A 149 -16.39 28.37 10.68
CA THR A 149 -17.55 27.97 11.46
C THR A 149 -18.57 27.29 10.54
N THR A 150 -19.05 26.13 10.94
CA THR A 150 -20.07 25.40 10.19
C THR A 150 -21.47 26.00 10.37
N PRO A 151 -22.47 25.65 9.53
CA PRO A 151 -23.82 26.20 9.62
C PRO A 151 -24.53 26.01 10.97
N ASP A 152 -24.15 24.98 11.72
CA ASP A 152 -24.63 24.71 13.09
C ASP A 152 -23.87 25.45 14.18
N GLY A 153 -22.98 26.39 13.80
CA GLY A 153 -22.24 27.25 14.73
C GLY A 153 -20.98 26.64 15.33
N VAL A 154 -20.54 25.46 14.88
CA VAL A 154 -19.32 24.80 15.40
C VAL A 154 -18.09 25.39 14.72
N ALA A 155 -17.22 26.01 15.53
CA ALA A 155 -15.91 26.49 15.07
C ALA A 155 -14.94 25.33 14.85
N TYR A 156 -14.05 25.44 13.85
CA TYR A 156 -13.01 24.47 13.56
C TYR A 156 -11.72 25.12 13.10
N THR A 157 -10.64 24.45 13.30
CA THR A 157 -9.31 24.71 12.72
C THR A 157 -8.89 23.50 11.88
N TYR A 158 -7.62 23.43 11.48
CA TYR A 158 -7.10 22.32 10.68
C TYR A 158 -5.91 21.65 11.35
N GLU A 159 -5.85 20.33 11.18
CA GLU A 159 -4.71 19.49 11.53
C GLU A 159 -4.14 18.88 10.25
N ALA A 160 -2.80 18.80 10.17
CA ALA A 160 -2.13 18.03 9.14
C ALA A 160 -2.44 16.55 9.37
N ASN A 161 -2.92 15.87 8.33
CA ASN A 161 -3.33 14.46 8.39
C ASN A 161 -2.44 13.62 7.49
N ASP A 162 -2.99 12.63 6.81
CA ASP A 162 -2.23 11.71 5.97
C ASP A 162 -1.68 12.41 4.72
N ALA A 163 -0.53 11.95 4.24
CA ALA A 163 0.11 12.43 3.04
C ALA A 163 0.36 11.31 2.03
N SER A 164 0.65 11.69 0.80
CA SER A 164 1.23 10.86 -0.24
C SER A 164 2.38 11.62 -0.88
N VAL A 165 3.21 10.94 -1.68
CA VAL A 165 4.35 11.54 -2.36
C VAL A 165 4.37 11.20 -3.84
N GLY A 166 4.98 12.09 -4.63
CA GLY A 166 5.31 11.93 -6.04
C GLY A 166 6.17 13.09 -6.48
N ASP A 167 6.90 12.95 -7.56
CA ASP A 167 7.60 14.06 -8.20
C ASP A 167 6.57 14.95 -8.92
N LEU A 168 6.12 16.02 -8.26
CA LEU A 168 5.04 16.88 -8.77
C LEU A 168 5.50 17.83 -9.88
N ASP A 169 6.78 18.17 -9.94
CA ASP A 169 7.28 19.20 -10.86
C ASP A 169 8.37 18.71 -11.83
N GLY A 170 8.79 17.44 -11.73
CA GLY A 170 9.68 16.78 -12.67
C GLY A 170 11.16 17.02 -12.38
N ASP A 171 11.52 17.36 -11.14
CA ASP A 171 12.92 17.57 -10.76
C ASP A 171 13.63 16.30 -10.25
N GLY A 172 12.89 15.18 -10.11
CA GLY A 172 13.36 13.88 -9.66
C GLY A 172 13.30 13.68 -8.15
N ALA A 173 13.02 14.71 -7.36
CA ALA A 173 12.75 14.61 -5.94
C ALA A 173 11.26 14.36 -5.68
N LEU A 174 10.94 13.67 -4.58
CA LEU A 174 9.55 13.49 -4.18
C LEU A 174 9.04 14.71 -3.41
N ASP A 175 7.86 15.18 -3.81
CA ASP A 175 7.09 16.21 -3.13
C ASP A 175 5.94 15.59 -2.35
N PHE A 176 5.42 16.30 -1.34
CA PHE A 176 4.25 15.87 -0.57
C PHE A 176 2.94 16.38 -1.16
N VAL A 177 1.92 15.52 -1.18
CA VAL A 177 0.52 15.93 -1.22
C VAL A 177 -0.08 15.67 0.15
N LEU A 178 -0.30 16.74 0.91
CA LEU A 178 -0.78 16.71 2.29
C LEU A 178 -2.29 16.93 2.35
N LYS A 179 -3.00 16.04 3.04
CA LYS A 179 -4.40 16.22 3.41
C LYS A 179 -4.52 16.98 4.73
N TRP A 180 -5.25 18.07 4.71
CA TRP A 180 -5.66 18.81 5.90
C TRP A 180 -7.05 18.37 6.33
N GLN A 181 -7.19 17.93 7.58
CA GLN A 181 -8.43 17.53 8.19
C GLN A 181 -8.95 18.64 9.11
N PRO A 182 -10.22 19.10 8.98
CA PRO A 182 -10.79 20.01 9.95
C PRO A 182 -11.00 19.32 11.28
N THR A 183 -10.77 20.01 12.39
CA THR A 183 -10.90 19.46 13.77
C THR A 183 -12.30 19.00 14.13
N ASN A 184 -13.33 19.36 13.34
CA ASN A 184 -14.70 18.88 13.46
C ASN A 184 -15.06 17.79 12.45
N ALA A 185 -14.06 17.10 11.86
CA ALA A 185 -14.27 15.92 11.01
C ALA A 185 -15.14 14.87 11.72
N LYS A 186 -15.87 14.07 10.94
CA LYS A 186 -16.83 13.09 11.46
C LYS A 186 -16.61 11.71 10.85
N ASP A 187 -16.76 10.68 11.65
CA ASP A 187 -16.98 9.35 11.08
C ASP A 187 -18.29 9.31 10.28
N ASN A 188 -18.38 8.39 9.34
CA ASN A 188 -19.55 8.25 8.46
C ASN A 188 -20.83 7.93 9.23
N SER A 189 -20.73 7.27 10.39
CA SER A 189 -21.86 6.97 11.26
C SER A 189 -22.37 8.17 12.07
N GLN A 190 -21.58 9.24 12.18
CA GLN A 190 -21.87 10.39 13.02
C GLN A 190 -22.53 11.52 12.21
N SER A 191 -23.59 12.12 12.72
CA SER A 191 -24.21 13.32 12.17
C SER A 191 -23.39 14.58 12.50
N GLY A 192 -23.65 15.67 11.79
CA GLY A 192 -23.06 17.01 11.96
C GLY A 192 -22.33 17.49 10.73
N TYR A 193 -22.23 18.79 10.60
CA TYR A 193 -21.44 19.43 9.54
C TYR A 193 -19.95 19.30 9.81
N THR A 194 -19.15 19.35 8.76
CA THR A 194 -17.68 19.39 8.83
C THR A 194 -17.15 20.60 8.07
N GLY A 195 -15.95 21.07 8.41
CA GLY A 195 -15.15 21.89 7.52
C GLY A 195 -14.79 21.13 6.23
N ASN A 196 -14.25 21.85 5.25
CA ASN A 196 -13.83 21.25 3.98
C ASN A 196 -12.56 20.42 4.17
N THR A 197 -12.37 19.39 3.35
CA THR A 197 -11.08 18.72 3.20
C THR A 197 -10.22 19.54 2.23
N ILE A 198 -8.96 19.81 2.60
CA ILE A 198 -8.01 20.57 1.79
C ILE A 198 -6.83 19.68 1.43
N LEU A 199 -6.31 19.82 0.21
CA LEU A 199 -5.07 19.19 -0.23
C LEU A 199 -4.04 20.27 -0.58
N ASP A 200 -2.80 20.10 -0.11
CA ASP A 200 -1.66 20.97 -0.46
C ASP A 200 -0.58 20.15 -1.16
N GLY A 201 -0.08 20.62 -2.31
CA GLY A 201 1.18 20.18 -2.88
C GLY A 201 2.33 20.97 -2.28
N VAL A 202 3.34 20.29 -1.70
CA VAL A 202 4.42 20.94 -0.93
C VAL A 202 5.76 20.27 -1.24
N ARG A 203 6.77 21.05 -1.65
CA ARG A 203 8.14 20.58 -1.85
C ARG A 203 8.86 20.28 -0.52
N LEU A 204 9.95 19.51 -0.59
CA LEU A 204 10.80 19.22 0.57
C LEU A 204 11.42 20.47 1.24
N ASP A 205 11.48 21.60 0.57
CA ASP A 205 11.91 22.88 1.15
C ASP A 205 10.79 23.66 1.86
N GLY A 206 9.55 23.17 1.79
CA GLY A 206 8.35 23.80 2.35
C GLY A 206 7.64 24.76 1.39
N THR A 207 8.11 24.89 0.16
CA THR A 207 7.41 25.66 -0.87
C THR A 207 6.08 25.00 -1.21
N ARG A 208 4.97 25.67 -0.90
CA ARG A 208 3.65 25.21 -1.32
C ARG A 208 3.43 25.53 -2.80
N LEU A 209 3.30 24.49 -3.61
CA LEU A 209 3.03 24.60 -5.05
C LEU A 209 1.59 25.07 -5.30
N TRP A 210 0.63 24.48 -4.58
CA TRP A 210 -0.80 24.76 -4.75
C TRP A 210 -1.59 24.33 -3.51
N ARG A 211 -2.86 24.76 -3.48
CA ARG A 211 -3.89 24.30 -2.54
C ARG A 211 -5.18 24.04 -3.28
N ILE A 212 -5.76 22.85 -3.08
CA ILE A 212 -7.07 22.45 -3.58
C ILE A 212 -8.04 22.40 -2.41
N ASP A 213 -9.18 23.08 -2.54
CA ASP A 213 -10.29 23.00 -1.58
C ASP A 213 -11.38 22.08 -2.14
N LEU A 214 -11.59 20.91 -1.55
CA LEU A 214 -12.59 19.96 -2.04
C LEU A 214 -14.05 20.43 -1.85
N GLY A 215 -14.25 21.52 -1.09
CA GLY A 215 -15.54 22.17 -0.95
C GLY A 215 -16.47 21.49 0.03
N ARG A 216 -17.60 22.16 0.30
CA ARG A 216 -18.60 21.75 1.30
C ARG A 216 -19.37 20.48 0.94
N ASN A 217 -19.36 20.09 -0.32
CA ASN A 217 -20.08 18.91 -0.83
C ASN A 217 -19.21 17.62 -0.81
N ILE A 218 -18.00 17.69 -0.26
CA ILE A 218 -17.20 16.56 0.20
C ILE A 218 -17.12 16.66 1.72
N ARG A 219 -17.73 15.71 2.43
CA ARG A 219 -17.67 15.65 3.89
C ARG A 219 -16.28 15.23 4.36
N SER A 220 -15.80 15.75 5.48
CA SER A 220 -14.48 15.38 6.03
C SER A 220 -14.59 14.29 7.09
N GLY A 221 -13.68 13.32 7.02
CA GLY A 221 -13.55 12.22 7.99
C GLY A 221 -12.77 11.05 7.42
N ALA A 222 -12.65 10.01 8.22
CA ALA A 222 -11.76 8.87 8.01
C ALA A 222 -11.94 8.13 6.66
N HIS A 223 -13.15 8.18 6.06
CA HIS A 223 -13.48 7.33 4.91
C HIS A 223 -13.99 8.11 3.68
N TYR A 224 -14.03 9.44 3.74
CA TYR A 224 -14.62 10.26 2.68
C TYR A 224 -13.68 10.57 1.53
N THR A 225 -12.37 10.67 1.82
CA THR A 225 -11.38 11.13 0.84
C THR A 225 -10.13 10.27 0.91
N GLN A 226 -9.89 9.48 -0.13
CA GLN A 226 -8.59 8.91 -0.48
C GLN A 226 -8.21 9.42 -1.86
N PHE A 227 -6.95 9.78 -2.06
CA PHE A 227 -6.43 10.29 -3.31
C PHE A 227 -5.20 9.49 -3.74
N GLN A 228 -4.84 9.56 -5.01
CA GLN A 228 -3.66 8.90 -5.55
C GLN A 228 -2.72 9.93 -6.15
N VAL A 229 -1.42 9.77 -5.90
CA VAL A 229 -0.34 10.60 -6.45
C VAL A 229 0.62 9.69 -7.19
N TYR A 230 0.65 9.81 -8.51
CA TYR A 230 1.41 8.91 -9.37
C TYR A 230 1.64 9.53 -10.75
N ASP A 231 2.76 9.24 -11.42
CA ASP A 231 2.98 9.56 -12.83
C ASP A 231 2.21 8.54 -13.70
N TYR A 232 0.95 8.88 -14.04
CA TYR A 232 0.08 8.00 -14.80
C TYR A 232 0.33 8.02 -16.31
N ASP A 233 0.79 9.12 -16.88
CA ASP A 233 0.97 9.27 -18.33
C ASP A 233 2.42 9.19 -18.81
N GLY A 234 3.38 9.15 -17.88
CA GLY A 234 4.79 8.97 -18.16
C GLY A 234 5.47 10.26 -18.60
N ASP A 235 4.98 11.43 -18.17
CA ASP A 235 5.61 12.71 -18.48
C ASP A 235 6.67 13.12 -17.45
N ARG A 236 6.93 12.26 -16.44
CA ARG A 236 7.84 12.42 -15.29
C ARG A 236 7.34 13.37 -14.22
N LYS A 237 6.06 13.68 -14.21
CA LYS A 237 5.39 14.47 -13.18
C LYS A 237 4.18 13.71 -12.68
N ALA A 238 4.08 13.58 -11.38
CA ALA A 238 2.94 12.89 -10.80
C ALA A 238 1.67 13.74 -10.93
N GLU A 239 0.57 13.12 -11.35
CA GLU A 239 -0.78 13.65 -11.26
C GLU A 239 -1.37 13.38 -9.88
N VAL A 240 -2.46 14.11 -9.57
CA VAL A 240 -3.28 13.87 -8.37
C VAL A 240 -4.71 13.53 -8.77
N ALA A 241 -5.13 12.31 -8.49
CA ALA A 241 -6.49 11.84 -8.74
C ALA A 241 -7.30 11.79 -7.45
N VAL A 242 -8.47 12.43 -7.43
CA VAL A 242 -9.35 12.44 -6.26
C VAL A 242 -10.81 12.63 -6.64
N LYS A 243 -11.72 12.11 -5.78
CA LYS A 243 -13.15 12.38 -5.85
C LYS A 243 -13.42 13.86 -5.56
N THR A 244 -14.17 14.55 -6.43
CA THR A 244 -14.59 15.94 -6.30
C THR A 244 -16.11 16.07 -6.38
N ALA A 245 -16.64 17.26 -6.13
CA ALA A 245 -18.04 17.59 -6.18
C ALA A 245 -18.26 19.05 -6.60
N ASP A 246 -19.52 19.47 -6.69
CA ASP A 246 -19.88 20.88 -6.86
C ASP A 246 -19.20 21.77 -5.82
N GLY A 247 -18.55 22.83 -6.28
CA GLY A 247 -17.88 23.80 -5.41
C GLY A 247 -16.47 23.42 -4.99
N THR A 248 -15.88 22.32 -5.52
CA THR A 248 -14.43 22.08 -5.41
C THR A 248 -13.67 23.18 -6.14
N VAL A 249 -12.62 23.74 -5.51
CA VAL A 249 -11.76 24.78 -6.09
C VAL A 249 -10.37 24.20 -6.33
N ASP A 250 -9.92 24.24 -7.59
CA ASP A 250 -8.60 23.74 -7.99
C ASP A 250 -7.45 24.64 -7.55
N GLY A 251 -6.20 24.20 -7.73
CA GLY A 251 -5.01 24.96 -7.37
C GLY A 251 -4.83 26.27 -8.13
N GLY A 252 -5.55 26.47 -9.23
CA GLY A 252 -5.60 27.71 -10.02
C GLY A 252 -6.76 28.63 -9.64
N GLY A 253 -7.63 28.23 -8.69
CA GLY A 253 -8.82 28.99 -8.28
C GLY A 253 -10.05 28.74 -9.17
N THR A 254 -10.03 27.74 -10.06
CA THR A 254 -11.16 27.37 -10.90
C THR A 254 -12.12 26.49 -10.12
N VAL A 255 -13.43 26.78 -10.19
CA VAL A 255 -14.46 25.99 -9.52
C VAL A 255 -14.93 24.85 -10.42
N ILE A 256 -14.96 23.64 -9.86
CA ILE A 256 -15.54 22.47 -10.50
C ILE A 256 -17.04 22.45 -10.19
N GLY A 257 -17.87 22.26 -11.23
CA GLY A 257 -19.33 22.21 -11.12
C GLY A 257 -19.94 23.54 -10.66
N ASN A 258 -20.98 23.47 -9.83
CA ASN A 258 -21.74 24.63 -9.37
C ASN A 258 -21.19 25.19 -8.06
N SER A 259 -20.59 26.39 -8.07
CA SER A 259 -20.02 27.06 -6.90
C SER A 259 -21.06 27.40 -5.81
N GLY A 260 -22.32 27.62 -6.20
CA GLY A 260 -23.42 27.97 -5.28
C GLY A 260 -24.11 26.77 -4.62
N ALA A 261 -23.82 25.54 -5.07
CA ALA A 261 -24.52 24.36 -4.59
C ALA A 261 -24.15 24.00 -3.15
N ASP A 262 -25.14 23.61 -2.37
CA ASP A 262 -24.99 23.00 -1.05
C ASP A 262 -25.90 21.78 -0.97
N HIS A 263 -25.34 20.59 -1.07
CA HIS A 263 -26.05 19.33 -1.08
C HIS A 263 -26.12 18.69 0.30
N ARG A 264 -25.61 19.35 1.35
CA ARG A 264 -25.68 18.86 2.72
C ARG A 264 -27.12 18.94 3.25
N ASN A 265 -27.59 17.87 3.85
CA ASN A 265 -28.85 17.89 4.58
C ASN A 265 -28.69 18.51 5.99
N ALA A 266 -29.79 18.64 6.73
CA ALA A 266 -29.80 19.22 8.09
C ALA A 266 -28.92 18.45 9.10
N SER A 267 -28.58 17.19 8.83
CA SER A 267 -27.67 16.38 9.63
C SER A 267 -26.22 16.42 9.13
N GLY A 268 -25.89 17.25 8.15
CA GLY A 268 -24.56 17.43 7.60
C GLY A 268 -24.11 16.35 6.60
N TYR A 269 -24.97 15.38 6.26
CA TYR A 269 -24.65 14.37 5.24
C TYR A 269 -24.91 14.89 3.83
N VAL A 270 -24.11 14.42 2.87
CA VAL A 270 -24.24 14.70 1.44
C VAL A 270 -24.83 13.48 0.74
N LEU A 271 -26.17 13.41 0.65
CA LEU A 271 -26.89 12.25 0.11
C LEU A 271 -27.43 12.46 -1.31
N SER A 272 -27.18 13.61 -1.91
CA SER A 272 -27.60 14.00 -3.25
C SER A 272 -26.54 14.89 -3.91
N GLY A 273 -26.79 15.29 -5.15
CA GLY A 273 -25.86 16.10 -5.94
C GLY A 273 -24.91 15.24 -6.76
N PRO A 274 -24.22 15.87 -7.74
CA PRO A 274 -23.26 15.20 -8.59
C PRO A 274 -21.99 14.83 -7.82
N GLU A 275 -21.35 13.77 -8.29
CA GLU A 275 -20.05 13.31 -7.81
C GLU A 275 -19.13 13.18 -9.01
N TYR A 276 -17.91 13.66 -8.90
CA TYR A 276 -16.95 13.66 -9.98
C TYR A 276 -15.66 12.95 -9.58
N LEU A 277 -14.92 12.47 -10.57
CA LEU A 277 -13.50 12.12 -10.50
C LEU A 277 -12.72 13.16 -11.27
N THR A 278 -11.74 13.79 -10.63
CA THR A 278 -10.89 14.78 -11.27
C THR A 278 -9.43 14.36 -11.23
N MET A 279 -8.74 14.50 -12.37
CA MET A 279 -7.29 14.46 -12.45
C MET A 279 -6.78 15.89 -12.39
N PHE A 280 -5.85 16.13 -11.46
CA PHE A 280 -5.16 17.41 -11.29
C PHE A 280 -3.71 17.28 -11.74
N ASN A 281 -3.20 18.31 -12.39
CA ASN A 281 -1.79 18.46 -12.69
C ASN A 281 -0.98 18.63 -11.41
N GLY A 282 0.00 17.79 -11.18
CA GLY A 282 0.77 17.77 -9.94
C GLY A 282 1.55 19.07 -9.68
N GLN A 283 2.08 19.69 -10.72
CA GLN A 283 2.88 20.92 -10.58
C GLN A 283 2.03 22.14 -10.22
N THR A 284 0.78 22.20 -10.70
CA THR A 284 -0.05 23.42 -10.60
C THR A 284 -1.33 23.26 -9.79
N GLY A 285 -1.72 22.03 -9.46
CA GLY A 285 -3.00 21.70 -8.84
C GLY A 285 -4.23 22.04 -9.69
N ARG A 286 -4.05 22.37 -10.98
CA ARG A 286 -5.17 22.69 -11.89
C ARG A 286 -5.86 21.42 -12.35
N ALA A 287 -7.18 21.46 -12.42
CA ALA A 287 -7.96 20.37 -13.00
C ALA A 287 -7.61 20.19 -14.48
N MET A 288 -7.20 18.97 -14.86
CA MET A 288 -6.92 18.58 -16.24
C MET A 288 -8.15 18.02 -16.92
N GLN A 289 -8.85 17.11 -16.23
CA GLN A 289 -10.13 16.57 -16.67
C GLN A 289 -10.99 16.20 -15.46
N THR A 290 -12.29 16.42 -15.57
CA THR A 290 -13.32 15.99 -14.63
C THR A 290 -14.35 15.15 -15.37
N VAL A 291 -14.65 13.97 -14.83
CA VAL A 291 -15.66 13.03 -15.34
C VAL A 291 -16.61 12.64 -14.21
N ASP A 292 -17.75 12.04 -14.54
CA ASP A 292 -18.66 11.49 -13.52
C ASP A 292 -17.93 10.42 -12.69
N TYR A 293 -18.11 10.48 -11.37
CA TYR A 293 -17.54 9.48 -10.47
C TYR A 293 -18.20 8.12 -10.65
N VAL A 294 -17.41 7.11 -10.92
CA VAL A 294 -17.84 5.71 -10.94
C VAL A 294 -17.03 4.98 -9.88
N PRO A 295 -17.71 4.37 -8.92
CA PRO A 295 -19.15 4.09 -8.79
C PRO A 295 -19.96 5.27 -8.22
N GLY A 296 -20.97 5.73 -8.94
CA GLY A 296 -21.89 6.78 -8.47
C GLY A 296 -22.72 6.34 -7.26
N ARG A 297 -23.18 7.30 -6.44
CA ARG A 297 -23.99 7.04 -5.24
C ARG A 297 -25.27 6.28 -5.56
N GLY A 298 -25.98 6.69 -6.62
CA GLY A 298 -27.29 6.13 -6.94
C GLY A 298 -28.27 6.25 -5.77
N THR A 299 -29.06 5.21 -5.53
CA THR A 299 -29.95 5.13 -4.37
C THR A 299 -29.14 4.77 -3.13
N VAL A 300 -29.10 5.66 -2.13
CA VAL A 300 -28.29 5.51 -0.90
C VAL A 300 -28.57 4.17 -0.19
N SER A 301 -29.85 3.77 -0.09
CA SER A 301 -30.23 2.51 0.57
C SER A 301 -29.72 1.25 -0.13
N SER A 302 -29.32 1.33 -1.40
CA SER A 302 -28.69 0.18 -2.09
C SER A 302 -27.31 -0.18 -1.56
N TRP A 303 -26.72 0.67 -0.71
CA TRP A 303 -25.43 0.46 -0.05
C TRP A 303 -25.57 -0.13 1.36
N GLY A 304 -26.81 -0.38 1.85
CA GLY A 304 -27.06 -1.05 3.12
C GLY A 304 -27.60 -0.17 4.25
N ASP A 305 -27.67 1.16 4.05
CA ASP A 305 -28.35 2.09 4.96
C ASP A 305 -28.93 3.29 4.19
N SER A 306 -29.70 4.13 4.88
CA SER A 306 -30.38 5.27 4.26
C SER A 306 -29.76 6.63 4.59
N TYR A 307 -28.69 6.68 5.39
CA TYR A 307 -28.10 7.92 5.89
C TYR A 307 -26.62 8.13 5.45
N GLY A 308 -26.11 7.24 4.59
CA GLY A 308 -24.82 7.43 3.91
C GLY A 308 -23.63 6.81 4.61
N ASN A 309 -23.78 6.15 5.76
CA ASN A 309 -22.64 5.50 6.43
C ASN A 309 -22.00 4.43 5.54
N ARG A 310 -22.81 3.62 4.83
CA ARG A 310 -22.29 2.57 3.93
C ARG A 310 -21.97 3.12 2.53
N ALA A 311 -22.74 4.11 2.05
CA ALA A 311 -22.57 4.70 0.73
C ALA A 311 -21.31 5.57 0.61
N ASP A 312 -20.86 6.22 1.68
CA ASP A 312 -19.77 7.17 1.65
C ASP A 312 -18.45 6.60 2.17
N ARG A 313 -18.17 5.34 1.86
CA ARG A 313 -16.93 4.62 2.15
C ARG A 313 -16.13 4.48 0.86
N PHE A 314 -15.05 5.27 0.74
CA PHE A 314 -14.25 5.37 -0.48
C PHE A 314 -12.85 4.85 -0.25
N LEU A 315 -12.34 4.10 -1.23
CA LEU A 315 -10.94 3.70 -1.33
C LEU A 315 -10.40 4.04 -2.72
N ALA A 316 -9.10 4.23 -2.82
CA ALA A 316 -8.38 4.44 -4.06
C ALA A 316 -7.06 3.67 -4.06
N GLY A 317 -6.56 3.32 -5.24
CA GLY A 317 -5.30 2.64 -5.43
C GLY A 317 -4.74 2.87 -6.83
N THR A 318 -3.55 2.35 -7.05
CA THR A 318 -2.89 2.31 -8.36
C THR A 318 -2.50 0.87 -8.64
N ALA A 319 -2.66 0.39 -9.89
CA ALA A 319 -2.39 -0.99 -10.29
C ALA A 319 -1.86 -1.06 -11.72
N TYR A 320 -0.97 -2.01 -12.00
CA TYR A 320 -0.41 -2.25 -13.34
C TYR A 320 -1.23 -3.30 -14.09
N LEU A 321 -2.48 -2.94 -14.41
CA LEU A 321 -3.46 -3.83 -15.04
C LEU A 321 -3.12 -4.25 -16.48
N ASP A 322 -2.18 -3.60 -17.14
CA ASP A 322 -1.65 -4.01 -18.45
C ASP A 322 -0.24 -4.62 -18.33
N GLY A 323 0.25 -4.79 -17.09
CA GLY A 323 1.58 -5.30 -16.79
C GLY A 323 2.72 -4.31 -17.02
N ALA A 324 2.46 -3.11 -17.56
CA ALA A 324 3.50 -2.16 -17.95
C ALA A 324 3.30 -0.76 -17.39
N ARG A 325 2.06 -0.28 -17.31
CA ARG A 325 1.74 1.13 -16.99
C ARG A 325 0.71 1.22 -15.87
N PRO A 326 0.81 2.25 -15.00
CA PRO A 326 -0.13 2.42 -13.90
C PRO A 326 -1.54 2.76 -14.41
N SER A 327 -2.55 2.18 -13.75
CA SER A 327 -3.98 2.49 -13.87
C SER A 327 -4.51 2.92 -12.52
N LEU A 328 -5.48 3.84 -12.51
CA LEU A 328 -6.12 4.34 -11.30
C LEU A 328 -7.28 3.43 -10.92
N ILE A 329 -7.37 3.08 -9.64
CA ILE A 329 -8.46 2.32 -9.03
C ILE A 329 -9.27 3.24 -8.12
N MET A 330 -10.60 3.31 -8.33
CA MET A 330 -11.53 4.04 -7.47
C MET A 330 -12.60 3.08 -6.97
N ALA A 331 -12.79 3.01 -5.66
CA ALA A 331 -13.71 2.07 -5.03
C ALA A 331 -14.71 2.76 -4.10
N ARG A 332 -15.88 2.16 -3.93
CA ARG A 332 -16.93 2.59 -3.02
C ARG A 332 -17.60 1.39 -2.37
N GLY A 333 -17.77 1.45 -1.04
CA GLY A 333 -18.43 0.43 -0.24
C GLY A 333 -17.55 -0.78 0.05
N TYR A 334 -17.78 -1.39 1.22
CA TYR A 334 -17.09 -2.61 1.63
C TYR A 334 -17.87 -3.45 2.66
N TYR A 335 -18.87 -2.88 3.33
CA TYR A 335 -19.67 -3.60 4.34
C TYR A 335 -20.82 -4.42 3.73
N THR A 336 -21.29 -4.06 2.54
CA THR A 336 -22.36 -4.72 1.80
C THR A 336 -22.00 -4.72 0.32
N ARG A 337 -22.66 -3.87 -0.50
CA ARG A 337 -22.28 -3.65 -1.88
C ARG A 337 -20.88 -3.06 -1.96
N THR A 338 -20.07 -3.60 -2.84
CA THR A 338 -18.75 -3.07 -3.21
C THR A 338 -18.73 -2.83 -4.72
N VAL A 339 -18.21 -1.67 -5.11
CA VAL A 339 -17.96 -1.36 -6.52
C VAL A 339 -16.54 -0.82 -6.67
N ILE A 340 -15.78 -1.39 -7.61
CA ILE A 340 -14.43 -1.01 -7.96
C ILE A 340 -14.41 -0.64 -9.43
N ALA A 341 -13.86 0.53 -9.77
CA ALA A 341 -13.70 0.99 -11.14
C ALA A 341 -12.23 1.25 -11.45
N ALA A 342 -11.75 0.71 -12.56
CA ALA A 342 -10.40 0.93 -13.06
C ALA A 342 -10.40 1.93 -14.23
N TRP A 343 -9.41 2.83 -14.21
CA TRP A 343 -9.26 3.90 -15.17
C TRP A 343 -7.83 4.00 -15.67
N ASP A 344 -7.66 4.21 -16.96
CA ASP A 344 -6.40 4.66 -17.55
C ASP A 344 -6.41 6.17 -17.68
N TRP A 345 -5.28 6.80 -17.36
CA TRP A 345 -4.99 8.18 -17.70
C TRP A 345 -3.94 8.18 -18.81
N ARG A 346 -4.33 8.53 -20.02
CA ARG A 346 -3.44 8.50 -21.19
C ARG A 346 -3.77 9.68 -22.11
N GLY A 347 -2.72 10.38 -22.55
CA GLY A 347 -2.89 11.51 -23.47
C GLY A 347 -3.80 12.61 -22.93
N GLY A 348 -3.80 12.84 -21.62
CA GLY A 348 -4.61 13.85 -20.95
C GLY A 348 -6.09 13.49 -20.81
N ALA A 349 -6.47 12.22 -20.88
CA ALA A 349 -7.87 11.79 -20.79
C ALA A 349 -8.04 10.50 -19.99
N PHE A 350 -9.13 10.46 -19.21
CA PHE A 350 -9.61 9.24 -18.58
C PHE A 350 -10.27 8.30 -19.57
N THR A 351 -9.89 7.02 -19.50
CA THR A 351 -10.59 5.91 -20.15
C THR A 351 -10.90 4.86 -19.11
N ARG A 352 -12.18 4.56 -18.88
CA ARG A 352 -12.57 3.50 -17.96
C ARG A 352 -12.31 2.13 -18.59
N ARG A 353 -11.48 1.30 -17.93
CA ARG A 353 -11.17 -0.07 -18.37
C ARG A 353 -12.34 -1.02 -18.07
N TRP A 354 -12.74 -1.07 -16.81
CA TRP A 354 -13.80 -1.95 -16.33
C TRP A 354 -14.45 -1.41 -15.05
N THR A 355 -15.54 -2.04 -14.65
CA THR A 355 -16.19 -1.83 -13.35
C THR A 355 -16.62 -3.17 -12.81
N PHE A 356 -16.13 -3.53 -11.63
CA PHE A 356 -16.59 -4.65 -10.83
C PHE A 356 -17.67 -4.15 -9.86
N ASP A 357 -18.83 -4.82 -9.81
CA ASP A 357 -19.94 -4.51 -8.90
C ASP A 357 -20.48 -5.82 -8.35
N THR A 358 -20.46 -5.98 -7.02
CA THR A 358 -20.91 -7.19 -6.35
C THR A 358 -22.39 -7.49 -6.58
N THR A 359 -23.19 -6.46 -6.89
CA THR A 359 -24.64 -6.60 -7.16
C THR A 359 -24.98 -6.77 -8.65
N SER A 360 -23.98 -6.74 -9.53
CA SER A 360 -24.21 -6.97 -10.97
C SER A 360 -24.77 -8.37 -11.23
N SER A 361 -25.43 -8.57 -12.37
CA SER A 361 -25.93 -9.90 -12.76
C SER A 361 -24.82 -10.96 -12.87
N THR A 362 -23.57 -10.51 -13.11
CA THR A 362 -22.39 -11.38 -13.18
C THR A 362 -21.93 -11.85 -11.80
N ASN A 363 -22.04 -11.02 -10.76
CA ASN A 363 -21.42 -11.25 -9.44
C ASN A 363 -22.42 -11.55 -8.34
N SER A 364 -23.69 -11.16 -8.51
CA SER A 364 -24.74 -11.38 -7.51
C SER A 364 -24.87 -12.85 -7.13
N GLY A 365 -24.92 -13.13 -5.82
CA GLY A 365 -24.99 -14.49 -5.28
C GLY A 365 -23.67 -15.28 -5.28
N LYS A 366 -22.57 -14.74 -5.83
CA LYS A 366 -21.25 -15.39 -5.79
C LYS A 366 -20.51 -15.23 -4.46
N GLY A 367 -21.02 -14.38 -3.56
CA GLY A 367 -20.47 -14.19 -2.20
C GLY A 367 -19.40 -13.12 -2.10
N TYR A 368 -19.42 -12.13 -2.99
CA TYR A 368 -18.52 -10.97 -2.95
C TYR A 368 -19.08 -9.84 -2.06
N ASP A 369 -20.39 -9.83 -1.77
CA ASP A 369 -21.00 -8.80 -0.92
C ASP A 369 -20.44 -8.84 0.50
N GLY A 370 -20.09 -7.68 1.06
CA GLY A 370 -19.63 -7.53 2.43
C GLY A 370 -18.23 -8.08 2.70
N GLN A 371 -17.41 -8.26 1.66
CA GLN A 371 -16.08 -8.84 1.79
C GLN A 371 -14.95 -7.81 1.84
N GLY A 372 -15.20 -6.54 1.52
CA GLY A 372 -14.17 -5.51 1.49
C GLY A 372 -13.62 -5.15 2.87
N SER A 373 -12.42 -4.58 2.93
CA SER A 373 -11.76 -4.05 4.14
C SER A 373 -11.69 -2.52 4.12
N HIS A 374 -11.16 -1.93 5.17
CA HIS A 374 -10.92 -0.48 5.27
C HIS A 374 -9.71 -0.01 4.45
N SER A 375 -8.97 -0.91 3.84
CA SER A 375 -7.90 -0.66 2.88
C SER A 375 -7.99 -1.66 1.73
N LEU A 376 -7.18 -1.47 0.69
CA LEU A 376 -6.97 -2.42 -0.39
C LEU A 376 -5.47 -2.69 -0.53
N SER A 377 -5.12 -3.80 -1.17
CA SER A 377 -3.75 -4.11 -1.57
C SER A 377 -3.74 -4.47 -3.06
N VAL A 378 -2.62 -4.22 -3.71
CA VAL A 378 -2.43 -4.46 -5.15
C VAL A 378 -1.14 -5.24 -5.34
N GLY A 379 -1.15 -6.25 -6.21
CA GLY A 379 0.02 -7.03 -6.59
C GLY A 379 -0.33 -8.10 -7.61
N ASP A 380 0.67 -8.62 -8.30
CA ASP A 380 0.57 -9.76 -9.21
C ASP A 380 0.46 -11.05 -8.39
N VAL A 381 -0.78 -11.43 -8.03
CA VAL A 381 -1.01 -12.53 -7.09
C VAL A 381 -1.05 -13.90 -7.76
N ASP A 382 -1.25 -13.95 -9.08
CA ASP A 382 -1.30 -15.22 -9.84
C ASP A 382 -0.11 -15.40 -10.80
N ASN A 383 0.84 -14.46 -10.77
CA ASN A 383 2.09 -14.45 -11.54
C ASN A 383 1.87 -14.41 -13.06
N ASP A 384 0.84 -13.69 -13.53
CA ASP A 384 0.61 -13.45 -14.95
C ASP A 384 1.32 -12.18 -15.48
N GLY A 385 1.94 -11.42 -14.58
CA GLY A 385 2.67 -10.16 -14.85
C GLY A 385 1.80 -8.91 -14.76
N ARG A 386 0.55 -9.02 -14.30
CA ARG A 386 -0.39 -7.92 -14.08
C ARG A 386 -0.84 -7.90 -12.64
N ASP A 387 -1.35 -6.77 -12.19
CA ASP A 387 -1.75 -6.63 -10.79
C ASP A 387 -3.24 -6.93 -10.61
N GLU A 388 -3.55 -7.65 -9.53
CA GLU A 388 -4.89 -7.86 -8.98
C GLU A 388 -5.14 -6.90 -7.83
N ILE A 389 -6.43 -6.68 -7.54
CA ILE A 389 -6.89 -5.90 -6.41
C ILE A 389 -7.41 -6.84 -5.32
N VAL A 390 -6.64 -7.00 -4.24
CA VAL A 390 -7.07 -7.71 -3.02
C VAL A 390 -7.83 -6.76 -2.13
N TYR A 391 -9.12 -7.05 -1.90
CA TYR A 391 -10.05 -6.15 -1.23
C TYR A 391 -10.73 -6.86 -0.06
N GLY A 392 -10.00 -7.06 1.03
CA GLY A 392 -10.49 -7.79 2.21
C GLY A 392 -10.57 -9.30 1.99
N ALA A 393 -11.78 -9.85 2.06
CA ALA A 393 -12.01 -11.29 1.90
C ALA A 393 -12.31 -11.68 0.44
N MET A 394 -11.89 -10.87 -0.52
CA MET A 394 -12.03 -11.12 -1.96
C MET A 394 -10.87 -10.51 -2.76
N ALA A 395 -10.68 -10.99 -3.99
CA ALA A 395 -9.84 -10.35 -4.98
C ALA A 395 -10.58 -10.17 -6.32
N VAL A 396 -10.16 -9.14 -7.05
CA VAL A 396 -10.62 -8.82 -8.41
C VAL A 396 -9.40 -8.86 -9.33
N ASP A 397 -9.52 -9.61 -10.40
CA ASP A 397 -8.53 -9.86 -11.42
C ASP A 397 -8.26 -8.59 -12.28
N ASP A 398 -7.11 -8.49 -12.92
CA ASP A 398 -6.66 -7.39 -13.79
C ASP A 398 -7.71 -6.97 -14.84
N ASN A 399 -8.51 -7.93 -15.27
CA ASN A 399 -9.58 -7.78 -16.26
C ASN A 399 -10.93 -7.36 -15.68
N GLY A 400 -11.04 -7.16 -14.35
CA GLY A 400 -12.25 -6.74 -13.66
C GLY A 400 -13.22 -7.85 -13.31
N ASN A 401 -12.86 -9.12 -13.50
CA ASN A 401 -13.63 -10.26 -13.00
C ASN A 401 -13.29 -10.55 -11.54
N GLY A 402 -14.25 -11.09 -10.78
CA GLY A 402 -13.94 -11.58 -9.45
C GLY A 402 -13.05 -12.82 -9.53
N LEU A 403 -11.86 -12.75 -8.91
CA LEU A 403 -10.89 -13.84 -8.90
C LEU A 403 -11.27 -14.90 -7.85
N TRP A 404 -11.43 -14.48 -6.60
CA TRP A 404 -11.87 -15.35 -5.51
C TRP A 404 -12.59 -14.59 -4.39
N THR A 405 -13.25 -15.34 -3.50
CA THR A 405 -13.80 -14.85 -2.23
C THR A 405 -13.73 -15.94 -1.18
N THR A 406 -13.24 -15.61 0.02
CA THR A 406 -13.22 -16.53 1.16
C THR A 406 -14.55 -16.57 1.92
N ARG A 407 -15.43 -15.60 1.69
CA ARG A 407 -16.73 -15.42 2.40
C ARG A 407 -16.58 -15.27 3.91
N THR A 408 -15.46 -14.72 4.36
CA THR A 408 -15.19 -14.49 5.79
C THR A 408 -15.52 -13.07 6.24
N GLY A 409 -16.06 -12.26 5.33
CA GLY A 409 -16.60 -10.93 5.64
C GLY A 409 -15.53 -9.84 5.77
N HIS A 410 -16.02 -8.68 6.19
CA HIS A 410 -15.23 -7.47 6.39
C HIS A 410 -14.14 -7.61 7.46
N GLY A 411 -13.11 -6.77 7.38
CA GLY A 411 -12.05 -6.68 8.38
C GLY A 411 -11.26 -5.38 8.30
N ASP A 412 -10.54 -5.06 9.37
CA ASP A 412 -9.89 -3.77 9.57
C ASP A 412 -8.46 -3.69 9.05
N ALA A 413 -7.73 -4.80 9.02
CA ALA A 413 -6.35 -4.84 8.58
C ALA A 413 -6.08 -6.00 7.63
N GLN A 414 -5.17 -5.77 6.68
CA GLN A 414 -4.76 -6.75 5.68
C GLN A 414 -3.35 -6.44 5.19
N HIS A 415 -2.58 -7.48 4.90
CA HIS A 415 -1.22 -7.39 4.39
C HIS A 415 -1.03 -8.37 3.25
N LEU A 416 -0.68 -7.86 2.08
CA LEU A 416 -0.26 -8.62 0.91
C LEU A 416 1.24 -8.38 0.72
N GLY A 417 2.04 -9.43 0.63
CA GLY A 417 3.48 -9.36 0.44
C GLY A 417 4.07 -10.74 0.20
N ASP A 418 5.32 -10.80 -0.19
CA ASP A 418 6.14 -12.01 -0.09
C ASP A 418 6.53 -12.14 1.40
N LEU A 419 5.81 -13.00 2.12
CA LEU A 419 5.94 -13.19 3.58
C LEU A 419 6.62 -14.53 3.93
N ASP A 420 6.79 -15.42 2.96
CA ASP A 420 7.38 -16.75 3.13
C ASP A 420 8.49 -17.00 2.10
N PRO A 421 9.79 -16.75 2.44
CA PRO A 421 10.89 -16.92 1.49
C PRO A 421 11.09 -18.37 1.03
N SER A 422 10.40 -19.35 1.62
CA SER A 422 10.45 -20.75 1.22
C SER A 422 9.48 -21.09 0.07
N HIS A 423 8.51 -20.23 -0.20
CA HIS A 423 7.53 -20.37 -1.27
C HIS A 423 7.64 -19.23 -2.27
N PRO A 424 7.61 -19.49 -3.58
CA PRO A 424 7.57 -18.41 -4.57
C PRO A 424 6.17 -17.80 -4.64
N GLY A 425 6.09 -16.48 -4.67
CA GLY A 425 4.86 -15.71 -4.82
C GLY A 425 4.51 -14.90 -3.59
N LEU A 426 3.28 -14.43 -3.54
CA LEU A 426 2.79 -13.59 -2.45
C LEU A 426 1.93 -14.38 -1.48
N GLU A 427 1.90 -13.92 -0.23
CA GLU A 427 0.99 -14.35 0.82
C GLU A 427 0.09 -13.20 1.25
N TYR A 428 -1.02 -13.57 1.88
CA TYR A 428 -2.00 -12.60 2.34
C TYR A 428 -2.47 -12.91 3.76
N PHE A 429 -2.23 -11.97 4.67
CA PHE A 429 -2.70 -12.01 6.04
C PHE A 429 -3.86 -11.04 6.23
N LYS A 430 -4.95 -11.46 6.91
CA LYS A 430 -6.14 -10.67 7.15
C LYS A 430 -6.70 -10.91 8.54
N VAL A 431 -7.18 -9.84 9.20
CA VAL A 431 -7.98 -9.90 10.44
C VAL A 431 -9.45 -9.60 10.16
N SER A 432 -10.36 -10.09 11.02
CA SER A 432 -11.81 -9.90 10.86
C SER A 432 -12.40 -9.05 11.98
N GLU A 433 -13.33 -8.15 11.61
CA GLU A 433 -14.13 -7.34 12.57
C GLU A 433 -15.26 -8.17 13.20
N SER A 434 -15.70 -9.23 12.55
CA SER A 434 -16.85 -10.01 12.98
C SER A 434 -16.54 -11.03 14.08
N THR A 435 -17.29 -10.99 15.18
CA THR A 435 -17.21 -11.97 16.29
C THR A 435 -17.61 -13.39 15.91
N SER A 436 -18.16 -13.60 14.71
CA SER A 436 -18.61 -14.90 14.19
C SER A 436 -17.72 -15.47 13.09
N GLN A 437 -16.74 -14.70 12.63
CA GLN A 437 -15.78 -15.11 11.60
C GLN A 437 -14.41 -15.43 12.23
N PRO A 438 -13.55 -16.21 11.58
CA PRO A 438 -12.19 -16.41 12.05
C PRO A 438 -11.49 -15.09 12.35
N ALA A 439 -10.83 -14.98 13.51
CA ALA A 439 -10.19 -13.74 13.95
C ALA A 439 -9.03 -13.35 13.02
N GLU A 440 -8.29 -14.34 12.56
CA GLU A 440 -7.15 -14.19 11.65
C GLU A 440 -7.21 -15.24 10.55
N LEU A 441 -6.74 -14.87 9.38
CA LEU A 441 -6.63 -15.74 8.21
C LEU A 441 -5.30 -15.49 7.50
N TYR A 442 -4.62 -16.59 7.15
CA TYR A 442 -3.48 -16.58 6.23
C TYR A 442 -3.90 -17.29 4.95
N ILE A 443 -3.80 -16.61 3.84
CA ILE A 443 -4.49 -16.94 2.60
C ILE A 443 -3.47 -16.99 1.47
N ASN A 444 -3.59 -17.97 0.58
CA ASN A 444 -2.92 -17.95 -0.72
C ASN A 444 -3.66 -16.97 -1.64
N PRO A 445 -3.07 -15.80 -1.98
CA PRO A 445 -3.78 -14.76 -2.70
C PRO A 445 -4.02 -15.10 -4.18
N ALA A 446 -3.33 -16.09 -4.76
CA ALA A 446 -3.56 -16.52 -6.13
C ALA A 446 -4.94 -17.17 -6.34
N ASN A 447 -5.52 -17.79 -5.29
CA ASN A 447 -6.75 -18.57 -5.43
C ASN A 447 -7.72 -18.47 -4.24
N GLY A 448 -7.39 -17.71 -3.19
CA GLY A 448 -8.21 -17.54 -2.00
C GLY A 448 -8.23 -18.75 -1.04
N THR A 449 -7.34 -19.71 -1.21
CA THR A 449 -7.23 -20.85 -0.28
C THR A 449 -6.77 -20.35 1.08
N VAL A 450 -7.52 -20.67 2.12
CA VAL A 450 -7.15 -20.37 3.52
C VAL A 450 -6.18 -21.43 4.01
N ASN A 451 -4.90 -21.09 4.15
CA ASN A 451 -3.85 -21.99 4.60
C ASN A 451 -4.03 -22.34 6.07
N TRP A 452 -4.26 -21.34 6.90
CA TRP A 452 -4.64 -21.51 8.30
C TRP A 452 -5.53 -20.34 8.79
N ARG A 453 -6.16 -20.51 9.93
CA ARG A 453 -7.01 -19.50 10.57
C ARG A 453 -7.09 -19.69 12.07
N LEU A 454 -7.27 -18.60 12.81
CA LEU A 454 -7.63 -18.64 14.23
C LEU A 454 -9.14 -18.65 14.42
N ALA A 455 -9.57 -19.22 15.55
CA ALA A 455 -10.99 -19.25 15.91
C ALA A 455 -11.58 -17.84 16.03
N ALA A 456 -12.88 -17.72 15.77
CA ALA A 456 -13.63 -16.49 16.00
C ALA A 456 -13.56 -16.09 17.50
N CYS A 457 -13.40 -14.79 17.78
CA CYS A 457 -13.35 -14.26 19.16
C CYS A 457 -14.12 -12.95 19.32
N CYS A 458 -13.78 -11.96 18.55
CA CYS A 458 -13.96 -10.55 18.90
C CYS A 458 -13.96 -9.69 17.62
N ASP A 459 -14.19 -8.39 17.80
CA ASP A 459 -13.84 -7.36 16.81
C ASP A 459 -12.31 -7.17 16.87
N ASN A 460 -11.62 -7.74 15.87
CA ASN A 460 -10.16 -7.71 15.79
C ASN A 460 -9.71 -6.53 14.91
N GLY A 461 -9.67 -5.35 15.53
CA GLY A 461 -9.51 -4.07 14.84
C GLY A 461 -8.09 -3.76 14.34
N ARG A 462 -7.11 -4.66 14.56
CA ARG A 462 -5.69 -4.47 14.21
C ARG A 462 -5.04 -5.79 13.85
N GLY A 463 -4.06 -5.74 12.95
CA GLY A 463 -3.20 -6.85 12.60
C GLY A 463 -2.03 -6.36 11.76
N VAL A 464 -0.90 -7.03 11.85
CA VAL A 464 0.36 -6.67 11.18
C VAL A 464 1.03 -7.93 10.65
N ALA A 465 1.73 -7.81 9.53
CA ALA A 465 2.61 -8.84 8.98
C ALA A 465 3.96 -8.23 8.58
N GLY A 466 5.04 -8.92 8.87
CA GLY A 466 6.40 -8.57 8.46
C GLY A 466 7.44 -9.32 9.28
N ASP A 467 8.61 -9.56 8.72
CA ASP A 467 9.73 -10.13 9.47
C ASP A 467 10.23 -9.12 10.50
N ILE A 468 10.01 -9.43 11.79
CA ILE A 468 10.44 -8.59 12.93
C ILE A 468 11.43 -9.31 13.85
N TRP A 469 11.72 -10.59 13.57
CA TRP A 469 12.55 -11.40 14.45
C TRP A 469 13.34 -12.48 13.70
N ALA A 470 14.65 -12.35 13.68
CA ALA A 470 15.59 -13.29 13.04
C ALA A 470 15.56 -14.73 13.62
N GLY A 471 14.65 -15.05 14.50
CA GLY A 471 14.45 -16.41 15.06
C GLY A 471 13.46 -17.26 14.27
N ASN A 472 12.83 -16.73 13.25
CA ASN A 472 11.99 -17.38 12.27
C ASN A 472 12.51 -17.02 10.86
N ASP A 473 12.36 -17.90 9.90
CA ASP A 473 12.95 -17.69 8.56
C ASP A 473 12.04 -16.86 7.63
N GLY A 474 10.76 -16.71 7.95
CA GLY A 474 9.78 -15.91 7.24
C GLY A 474 9.18 -14.80 8.10
N ALA A 475 8.23 -14.06 7.55
CA ALA A 475 7.57 -12.97 8.26
C ALA A 475 6.68 -13.49 9.41
N GLU A 476 6.65 -12.75 10.51
CA GLU A 476 5.67 -12.96 11.55
C GLU A 476 4.37 -12.23 11.24
N VAL A 477 3.27 -12.82 11.72
CA VAL A 477 1.95 -12.18 11.73
C VAL A 477 1.37 -12.20 13.14
N TRP A 478 0.62 -11.16 13.49
CA TRP A 478 -0.10 -11.06 14.77
C TRP A 478 -1.23 -10.04 14.70
N SER A 479 -2.13 -10.10 15.68
CA SER A 479 -3.26 -9.17 15.76
C SER A 479 -3.51 -8.71 17.18
N ALA A 480 -4.38 -7.72 17.34
CA ALA A 480 -4.80 -7.22 18.66
C ALA A 480 -5.51 -8.26 19.54
N SER A 481 -5.91 -9.39 19.01
CA SER A 481 -6.56 -10.48 19.73
C SER A 481 -5.64 -11.68 20.02
N ASP A 482 -4.43 -11.69 19.45
CA ASP A 482 -3.44 -12.75 19.70
C ASP A 482 -2.50 -12.37 20.86
N THR A 483 -1.92 -13.35 21.49
CA THR A 483 -0.94 -13.20 22.57
C THR A 483 0.48 -13.57 22.14
N SER A 484 0.65 -13.87 20.85
CA SER A 484 1.88 -14.39 20.26
C SER A 484 2.05 -13.87 18.84
N ILE A 485 3.30 -13.73 18.39
CA ILE A 485 3.59 -13.72 16.97
C ILE A 485 3.51 -15.13 16.40
N ARG A 486 3.09 -15.26 15.14
CA ARG A 486 2.97 -16.55 14.45
C ARG A 486 3.80 -16.55 13.18
N ASP A 487 4.28 -17.75 12.85
CA ASP A 487 4.95 -17.99 11.57
C ASP A 487 3.93 -18.17 10.41
N GLU A 488 4.44 -18.37 9.22
CA GLU A 488 3.71 -18.62 7.98
C GLU A 488 2.82 -19.90 8.02
N ALA A 489 3.14 -20.84 8.92
CA ALA A 489 2.35 -22.04 9.18
C ALA A 489 1.29 -21.85 10.27
N GLY A 490 1.23 -20.68 10.91
CA GLY A 490 0.30 -20.35 11.99
C GLY A 490 0.75 -20.83 13.38
N ALA A 491 1.98 -21.34 13.53
CA ALA A 491 2.51 -21.75 14.82
C ALA A 491 2.97 -20.55 15.64
N ALA A 492 2.60 -20.51 16.93
CA ALA A 492 3.06 -19.48 17.84
C ALA A 492 4.59 -19.59 18.07
N LYS A 493 5.32 -18.49 17.89
CA LYS A 493 6.80 -18.43 17.97
C LYS A 493 7.32 -17.58 19.11
N GLY A 494 6.73 -16.46 19.38
CA GLY A 494 7.20 -15.51 20.38
C GLY A 494 6.05 -14.80 21.08
N ARG A 495 6.38 -13.89 21.99
CA ARG A 495 5.39 -13.05 22.65
C ARG A 495 4.76 -12.04 21.67
N GLU A 496 3.58 -11.58 21.99
CA GLU A 496 2.98 -10.43 21.34
C GLU A 496 3.89 -9.19 21.48
N PRO A 497 4.17 -8.44 20.39
CA PRO A 497 4.86 -7.15 20.45
C PRO A 497 4.04 -6.08 21.20
N SER A 498 4.70 -4.98 21.62
CA SER A 498 4.02 -3.84 22.23
C SER A 498 3.21 -3.00 21.26
N SER A 499 3.25 -3.31 19.96
CA SER A 499 2.61 -2.61 18.86
C SER A 499 1.93 -3.58 17.91
N VAL A 500 0.84 -3.12 17.28
CA VAL A 500 0.04 -3.89 16.33
C VAL A 500 -0.47 -2.99 15.19
N ASN A 501 0.15 -1.80 15.00
CA ASN A 501 -0.35 -0.81 14.06
C ASN A 501 0.46 -0.74 12.77
N PHE A 502 1.81 -0.61 12.84
CA PHE A 502 2.63 -0.32 11.68
C PHE A 502 4.05 -0.89 11.82
N LEU A 503 4.79 -0.97 10.73
CA LEU A 503 6.19 -1.42 10.66
C LEU A 503 7.02 -0.48 9.81
N SER A 504 8.37 -0.50 10.02
CA SER A 504 9.33 0.24 9.21
C SER A 504 10.67 -0.48 9.18
N TRP A 505 11.39 -0.45 8.05
CA TRP A 505 12.81 -0.81 8.03
C TRP A 505 13.62 0.38 8.50
N TRP A 506 14.16 0.29 9.72
CA TRP A 506 14.79 1.43 10.36
C TRP A 506 16.27 1.24 10.68
N ASP A 507 16.66 0.15 11.31
CA ASP A 507 18.05 -0.04 11.72
C ASP A 507 18.94 -0.65 10.61
N GLY A 508 20.08 -1.26 10.96
CA GLY A 508 21.08 -1.71 9.98
C GLY A 508 20.83 -3.10 9.40
N ASP A 509 19.92 -3.86 9.96
CA ASP A 509 19.56 -5.21 9.47
C ASP A 509 18.27 -5.20 8.63
N PRO A 510 17.94 -6.27 7.90
CA PRO A 510 16.76 -6.31 7.04
C PRO A 510 15.45 -6.65 7.76
N VAL A 511 15.49 -6.83 9.09
CA VAL A 511 14.29 -7.10 9.90
C VAL A 511 13.56 -5.78 10.20
N ARG A 512 12.23 -5.77 10.13
CA ARG A 512 11.42 -4.56 10.36
C ARG A 512 11.28 -4.23 11.84
N GLU A 513 11.21 -2.95 12.16
CA GLU A 513 10.90 -2.42 13.47
C GLU A 513 9.41 -2.10 13.61
N LEU A 514 8.94 -2.14 14.86
CA LEU A 514 7.58 -1.77 15.26
C LEU A 514 7.43 -0.25 15.23
N LEU A 515 6.51 0.25 14.42
CA LEU A 515 6.17 1.67 14.33
C LEU A 515 4.78 1.90 14.91
N ASP A 516 4.67 2.67 15.99
CA ASP A 516 3.40 2.94 16.63
C ASP A 516 3.38 4.32 17.30
N GLY A 517 2.31 5.06 17.13
CA GLY A 517 2.22 6.43 17.62
C GLY A 517 3.34 7.28 17.04
N THR A 518 4.23 7.76 17.92
CA THR A 518 5.40 8.56 17.53
C THR A 518 6.70 7.88 17.93
N ARG A 519 6.79 6.55 17.81
CA ARG A 519 7.94 5.77 18.25
C ARG A 519 8.27 4.62 17.31
N ILE A 520 9.55 4.23 17.32
CA ILE A 520 10.05 3.03 16.65
C ILE A 520 10.73 2.16 17.71
N ASP A 521 10.33 0.89 17.77
CA ASP A 521 10.85 -0.09 18.72
C ASP A 521 11.35 -1.35 17.97
N LYS A 522 12.50 -1.87 18.35
CA LYS A 522 12.99 -3.19 17.90
C LYS A 522 12.33 -4.27 18.74
N TYR A 523 11.75 -5.27 18.07
CA TYR A 523 11.21 -6.44 18.78
C TYR A 523 12.33 -7.23 19.47
N GLY A 524 12.04 -7.70 20.66
CA GLY A 524 12.91 -8.62 21.41
C GLY A 524 12.07 -9.67 22.13
N THR A 525 12.59 -10.88 22.27
CA THR A 525 11.85 -12.03 22.85
C THR A 525 11.38 -11.81 24.28
N SER A 526 12.03 -10.92 25.05
CA SER A 526 11.64 -10.58 26.42
C SER A 526 10.98 -9.21 26.54
N SER A 527 11.40 -8.23 25.75
CA SER A 527 10.86 -6.87 25.72
C SER A 527 11.31 -6.15 24.47
N ASP A 528 10.54 -5.16 24.01
CA ASP A 528 10.92 -4.30 22.90
C ASP A 528 11.94 -3.24 23.34
N THR A 529 12.84 -2.86 22.42
CA THR A 529 13.87 -1.85 22.66
C THR A 529 13.56 -0.59 21.86
N ARG A 530 13.47 0.57 22.53
CA ARG A 530 13.22 1.86 21.91
C ARG A 530 14.42 2.28 21.05
N LEU A 531 14.21 2.50 19.74
CA LEU A 531 15.19 3.07 18.80
C LEU A 531 14.95 4.56 18.56
N LEU A 532 13.68 4.98 18.45
CA LEU A 532 13.32 6.37 18.21
C LEU A 532 12.08 6.77 19.02
N THR A 533 12.08 7.98 19.55
CA THR A 533 10.88 8.70 20.00
C THR A 533 10.82 10.04 19.29
N GLY A 534 9.77 10.24 18.49
CA GLY A 534 9.51 11.50 17.81
C GLY A 534 9.22 12.62 18.83
N SER A 535 9.96 13.71 18.73
CA SER A 535 9.83 14.85 19.65
C SER A 535 8.97 15.95 19.04
N GLY A 536 7.97 16.45 19.77
CA GLY A 536 7.12 17.57 19.36
C GLY A 536 6.27 17.28 18.13
N VAL A 537 5.90 16.02 17.91
CA VAL A 537 5.06 15.54 16.80
C VAL A 537 3.84 14.78 17.33
N HIS A 538 2.89 14.48 16.45
CA HIS A 538 1.74 13.65 16.75
C HIS A 538 1.53 12.58 15.66
N SER A 539 0.90 11.48 16.04
CA SER A 539 0.39 10.47 15.12
C SER A 539 -1.01 10.83 14.65
N ASN A 540 -1.43 10.27 13.52
CA ASN A 540 -2.73 10.47 12.91
C ASN A 540 -3.74 9.39 13.31
N ASN A 541 -5.00 9.60 12.93
CA ASN A 541 -6.06 8.60 12.90
C ASN A 541 -6.42 7.98 14.27
N GLY A 542 -6.23 8.76 15.35
CA GLY A 542 -6.64 8.39 16.71
C GLY A 542 -5.99 7.10 17.19
N THR A 543 -6.79 6.09 17.55
CA THR A 543 -6.29 4.80 18.04
C THR A 543 -5.56 3.97 16.97
N LYS A 544 -5.66 4.32 15.68
CA LYS A 544 -4.86 3.69 14.63
C LYS A 544 -3.39 4.13 14.69
N ALA A 545 -3.13 5.30 15.28
CA ALA A 545 -1.82 5.82 15.66
C ALA A 545 -0.77 5.76 14.54
N THR A 546 -1.20 6.07 13.29
CA THR A 546 -0.35 5.98 12.11
C THR A 546 0.51 7.24 11.92
N PRO A 547 1.67 7.18 11.24
CA PRO A 547 2.36 8.37 10.77
C PRO A 547 1.54 9.09 9.70
N ALA A 548 1.93 10.30 9.32
CA ALA A 548 1.39 10.97 8.13
C ALA A 548 1.78 10.22 6.85
N LEU A 549 2.99 9.64 6.83
CA LEU A 549 3.52 8.78 5.79
C LEU A 549 4.72 8.00 6.34
N SER A 550 4.94 6.76 5.89
CA SER A 550 6.19 6.03 6.10
C SER A 550 6.56 5.26 4.84
N GLY A 551 7.83 5.34 4.42
CA GLY A 551 8.34 4.64 3.25
C GLY A 551 9.73 5.09 2.84
N ASP A 552 10.33 4.39 1.87
CA ASP A 552 11.59 4.74 1.19
C ASP A 552 11.36 5.99 0.34
N ILE A 553 11.40 7.17 0.95
CA ILE A 553 11.20 8.45 0.24
C ILE A 553 12.50 9.22 0.02
N LEU A 554 13.58 8.89 0.75
CA LEU A 554 14.91 9.49 0.66
C LEU A 554 15.98 8.45 1.01
N GLY A 555 17.23 8.72 0.70
CA GLY A 555 18.36 7.88 1.14
C GLY A 555 18.42 6.52 0.46
N ASP A 556 18.75 5.48 1.22
CA ASP A 556 18.80 4.10 0.74
C ASP A 556 17.41 3.42 0.84
N TRP A 557 17.33 2.12 0.64
CA TRP A 557 16.08 1.33 0.62
C TRP A 557 15.29 1.34 1.95
N ARG A 558 15.87 1.85 3.06
CA ARG A 558 15.18 1.93 4.35
C ARG A 558 14.20 3.09 4.37
N GLU A 559 13.25 3.01 5.30
CA GLU A 559 12.09 3.89 5.28
C GLU A 559 12.28 5.12 6.15
N GLU A 560 11.87 6.28 5.66
CA GLU A 560 11.64 7.46 6.46
C GLU A 560 10.27 7.40 7.12
N VAL A 561 10.17 8.05 8.29
CA VAL A 561 8.89 8.24 8.98
C VAL A 561 8.57 9.72 9.08
N VAL A 562 7.38 10.09 8.63
CA VAL A 562 6.89 11.47 8.58
C VAL A 562 5.75 11.66 9.57
N TRP A 563 5.94 12.56 10.53
CA TRP A 563 4.88 13.01 11.44
C TRP A 563 4.63 14.50 11.30
N ALA A 564 3.40 14.95 11.51
CA ALA A 564 3.13 16.38 11.67
C ALA A 564 3.64 16.86 13.05
N THR A 565 4.17 18.09 13.09
CA THR A 565 4.50 18.72 14.37
C THR A 565 3.23 19.04 15.16
N SER A 566 3.32 19.04 16.50
CA SER A 566 2.17 19.25 17.39
C SER A 566 1.45 20.60 17.18
N ASP A 567 2.11 21.57 16.57
CA ASP A 567 1.53 22.87 16.17
C ASP A 567 1.03 22.89 14.72
N ASN A 568 1.14 21.78 13.99
CA ASN A 568 0.76 21.63 12.58
C ASN A 568 1.49 22.60 11.62
N ARG A 569 2.73 23.00 11.92
CA ARG A 569 3.51 23.96 11.11
C ARG A 569 4.64 23.33 10.32
N ALA A 570 4.91 22.05 10.53
CA ALA A 570 5.85 21.28 9.72
C ALA A 570 5.41 19.82 9.60
N LEU A 571 5.81 19.17 8.49
CA LEU A 571 6.00 17.74 8.42
C LEU A 571 7.43 17.45 8.83
N ARG A 572 7.61 16.67 9.89
CA ARG A 572 8.90 16.27 10.41
C ARG A 572 9.26 14.90 9.91
N ILE A 573 10.31 14.85 9.10
CA ILE A 573 10.84 13.61 8.53
C ILE A 573 11.97 13.12 9.42
N TYR A 574 11.92 11.86 9.82
CA TYR A 574 13.02 11.15 10.46
C TYR A 574 13.61 10.16 9.47
N SER A 575 14.93 10.14 9.36
CA SER A 575 15.71 9.18 8.58
C SER A 575 16.70 8.47 9.50
N THR A 576 17.05 7.25 9.18
CA THR A 576 17.86 6.39 10.04
C THR A 576 19.32 6.86 10.15
N PRO A 577 19.92 6.83 11.36
CA PRO A 577 21.34 7.11 11.55
C PRO A 577 22.23 5.86 11.49
N TYR A 578 21.67 4.66 11.26
CA TYR A 578 22.40 3.39 11.31
C TYR A 578 23.01 3.04 9.96
N GLU A 579 24.27 2.53 9.95
CA GLU A 579 24.86 1.95 8.75
C GLU A 579 24.21 0.60 8.44
N THR A 580 24.14 0.26 7.14
CA THR A 580 23.77 -1.08 6.69
C THR A 580 24.74 -1.61 5.65
N SER A 581 25.00 -2.91 5.67
CA SER A 581 25.75 -3.62 4.63
C SER A 581 24.84 -4.21 3.54
N THR A 582 23.52 -4.08 3.69
CA THR A 582 22.53 -4.60 2.74
C THR A 582 22.33 -3.61 1.61
N LYS A 583 22.45 -4.07 0.36
CA LYS A 583 22.26 -3.28 -0.85
C LYS A 583 21.03 -3.77 -1.60
N ILE A 584 19.98 -2.95 -1.61
CA ILE A 584 18.74 -3.20 -2.32
C ILE A 584 18.47 -2.00 -3.24
N THR A 585 17.86 -2.20 -4.40
CA THR A 585 17.35 -1.10 -5.22
C THR A 585 16.26 -0.35 -4.44
N THR A 586 16.17 0.97 -4.65
CA THR A 586 15.08 1.73 -4.01
C THR A 586 13.75 1.01 -4.18
N LEU A 587 13.02 0.87 -3.08
CA LEU A 587 11.72 0.20 -3.06
C LEU A 587 10.67 0.96 -3.87
N LEU A 588 10.91 2.23 -4.19
CA LEU A 588 10.09 3.00 -5.13
C LEU A 588 10.13 2.44 -6.57
N HIS A 589 11.15 1.65 -6.91
CA HIS A 589 11.21 0.93 -8.18
C HIS A 589 10.70 -0.52 -8.09
N ASP A 590 10.25 -0.98 -6.91
CA ASP A 590 9.32 -2.08 -6.77
C ASP A 590 7.89 -1.52 -6.88
N THR A 591 7.18 -1.87 -7.95
CA THR A 591 5.88 -1.25 -8.23
C THR A 591 4.80 -1.61 -7.22
N MET A 592 4.87 -2.80 -6.59
CA MET A 592 3.96 -3.19 -5.52
C MET A 592 4.18 -2.32 -4.28
N TYR A 593 5.43 -2.13 -3.86
CA TYR A 593 5.76 -1.23 -2.76
C TYR A 593 5.34 0.21 -3.06
N ARG A 594 5.67 0.72 -4.26
CA ARG A 594 5.34 2.10 -4.65
C ARG A 594 3.83 2.36 -4.72
N THR A 595 3.04 1.40 -5.18
CA THR A 595 1.57 1.51 -5.12
C THR A 595 1.07 1.45 -3.68
N GLY A 596 1.67 0.60 -2.83
CA GLY A 596 1.42 0.53 -1.39
C GLY A 596 1.67 1.86 -0.68
N LEU A 597 2.75 2.55 -1.03
CA LEU A 597 3.06 3.89 -0.52
C LEU A 597 1.99 4.93 -0.96
N ALA A 598 1.51 4.85 -2.19
CA ALA A 598 0.55 5.81 -2.75
C ALA A 598 -0.82 5.79 -2.06
N TRP A 599 -1.28 4.64 -1.53
CA TRP A 599 -2.59 4.53 -0.88
C TRP A 599 -2.58 4.68 0.65
N GLN A 600 -1.46 5.07 1.28
CA GLN A 600 -1.41 5.28 2.74
C GLN A 600 -2.30 6.42 3.27
N ASN A 601 -2.86 7.27 2.43
CA ASN A 601 -3.62 8.46 2.85
C ASN A 601 -5.08 8.17 3.27
N ILE A 602 -5.29 7.09 4.01
CA ILE A 602 -6.56 6.70 4.61
C ILE A 602 -6.37 6.31 6.08
N ALA A 603 -7.43 6.46 6.90
CA ALA A 603 -7.36 6.27 8.35
C ALA A 603 -6.92 4.86 8.80
N TYR A 604 -7.16 3.85 7.97
CA TYR A 604 -6.79 2.45 8.20
C TYR A 604 -5.61 2.04 7.31
N ASN A 605 -4.69 2.95 7.06
CA ASN A 605 -3.51 2.65 6.26
C ASN A 605 -2.65 1.55 6.91
N GLN A 606 -1.85 0.90 6.07
CA GLN A 606 -0.95 -0.19 6.44
C GLN A 606 0.44 0.10 5.87
N PRO A 607 1.52 -0.48 6.43
CA PRO A 607 2.85 -0.35 5.83
C PRO A 607 2.88 -0.93 4.42
N PRO A 608 3.63 -0.34 3.48
CA PRO A 608 3.80 -0.90 2.16
C PRO A 608 4.63 -2.18 2.22
N HIS A 609 4.34 -3.14 1.32
CA HIS A 609 5.09 -4.37 1.15
C HIS A 609 5.68 -4.45 -0.25
N PRO A 610 6.95 -4.87 -0.41
CA PRO A 610 7.54 -5.15 -1.71
C PRO A 610 7.02 -6.48 -2.28
N SER A 611 7.27 -6.68 -3.58
CA SER A 611 6.92 -7.90 -4.30
C SER A 611 7.89 -9.07 -4.03
N PHE A 612 8.88 -8.88 -3.17
CA PHE A 612 9.88 -9.87 -2.78
C PHE A 612 10.17 -9.79 -1.29
N PHE A 613 10.58 -10.90 -0.69
CA PHE A 613 10.86 -10.97 0.73
C PHE A 613 12.09 -10.12 1.12
N ILE A 614 11.93 -9.27 2.14
CA ILE A 614 13.02 -8.58 2.83
C ILE A 614 12.95 -8.95 4.31
N GLY A 615 13.99 -9.62 4.79
CA GLY A 615 14.09 -10.13 6.15
C GLY A 615 15.41 -10.83 6.42
N ASP A 616 15.55 -11.47 7.59
CA ASP A 616 16.83 -12.09 8.03
C ASP A 616 17.35 -13.17 7.06
N LYS A 617 16.47 -13.93 6.45
CA LYS A 617 16.82 -15.00 5.50
C LYS A 617 16.56 -14.65 4.04
N MET A 618 16.49 -13.34 3.73
CA MET A 618 16.21 -12.91 2.37
C MET A 618 17.21 -13.49 1.36
N PRO A 619 16.74 -14.02 0.21
CA PRO A 619 17.62 -14.30 -0.92
C PRO A 619 18.20 -13.01 -1.48
N ALA A 620 19.11 -13.11 -2.45
CA ALA A 620 19.59 -11.90 -3.13
C ALA A 620 18.39 -11.13 -3.70
N ALA A 621 18.25 -9.86 -3.34
CA ALA A 621 17.15 -9.03 -3.80
C ALA A 621 17.06 -9.01 -5.34
N PRO A 622 15.89 -9.22 -5.92
CA PRO A 622 15.72 -9.21 -7.36
C PRO A 622 15.99 -7.81 -7.93
N ARG A 623 16.44 -7.78 -9.19
CA ARG A 623 16.52 -6.53 -9.95
C ARG A 623 15.19 -6.29 -10.63
N PRO A 624 14.51 -5.16 -10.39
CA PRO A 624 13.22 -4.91 -11.03
C PRO A 624 13.40 -4.72 -12.54
N ALA A 625 12.47 -5.28 -13.31
CA ALA A 625 12.35 -5.02 -14.74
C ALA A 625 11.56 -3.72 -14.94
N VAL A 626 12.26 -2.58 -14.98
CA VAL A 626 11.63 -1.26 -15.01
C VAL A 626 12.24 -0.34 -16.07
N TYR A 627 11.48 0.66 -16.45
CA TYR A 627 11.96 1.76 -17.29
C TYR A 627 11.39 3.09 -16.81
N THR A 628 12.12 4.16 -17.02
CA THR A 628 11.65 5.55 -16.87
C THR A 628 11.30 6.12 -18.22
N PRO A 629 10.11 6.70 -18.44
CA PRO A 629 9.68 7.25 -19.71
C PRO A 629 10.47 8.48 -20.15
#